data_9ff9d9ca080c40b48c8a590d818592b5
#
_entry.id   9ff9d9ca080c40b48c8a590d818592b5
#
_cell.length_a   1.000
_cell.length_b   1.000
_cell.length_c   1.000
_cell.angle_alpha   90.00
_cell.angle_beta   90.00
_cell.angle_gamma   90.00
#
_symmetry.space_group_name_H-M   'P 1'
#
loop_
_entity.id
_entity.type
_entity.pdbx_description
1 polymer ?
#
loop_
_entity_poly.entity_id
_entity_poly.type
_entity_poly.pdbx_seq_one_letter_code
_entity_poly.pdbx_strand_id
1 'polypeptide(L)'
;MVRAFYEQNCAMVVGTYMMTDFNMNMIAPGIIDHKEWTPENGRNNALRINGLGAPRAFYTPVLREVKVPNTSYGEDYALGLNFSRQYQIGRVYDVVYMCRRWDDNSDASLDIVKMNGHNLYKDRIRTWELQARVAKNKRR
;
A
#
# COMPACT_ATOMS: atom_id res chain seq x y z
N MET A 1 8.85 -6.12 11.32
CA MET A 1 7.67 -5.22 11.15
C MET A 1 7.06 -4.78 12.47
N VAL A 2 6.87 -5.65 13.48
CA VAL A 2 6.24 -5.25 14.76
C VAL A 2 6.97 -4.09 15.45
N ARG A 3 8.30 -4.16 15.54
CA ARG A 3 9.12 -3.11 16.15
C ARG A 3 8.89 -1.71 15.53
N ALA A 4 8.65 -1.66 14.21
CA ALA A 4 8.42 -0.40 13.50
C ALA A 4 7.16 0.36 13.96
N PHE A 5 6.15 -0.31 14.52
CA PHE A 5 4.98 0.37 15.08
C PHE A 5 5.37 1.28 16.25
N TYR A 6 6.29 0.84 17.09
CA TYR A 6 6.75 1.60 18.25
C TYR A 6 7.78 2.65 17.85
N GLU A 7 8.77 2.26 17.04
CA GLU A 7 9.86 3.17 16.65
C GLU A 7 9.41 4.33 15.77
N GLN A 8 8.41 4.10 14.92
CA GLN A 8 7.91 5.09 13.96
C GLN A 8 6.55 5.69 14.36
N ASN A 9 6.01 5.30 15.51
CA ASN A 9 4.71 5.77 16.00
C ASN A 9 3.62 5.75 14.92
N CYS A 10 3.40 4.59 14.32
CA CYS A 10 2.52 4.41 13.17
C CYS A 10 1.44 3.35 13.43
N ALA A 11 0.34 3.40 12.67
CA ALA A 11 -0.76 2.44 12.78
C ALA A 11 -0.79 1.41 11.64
N MET A 12 0.03 1.61 10.62
CA MET A 12 0.25 0.68 9.52
C MET A 12 1.74 0.67 9.18
N VAL A 13 2.28 -0.49 8.83
CA VAL A 13 3.68 -0.64 8.39
C VAL A 13 3.69 -1.35 7.05
N VAL A 14 4.47 -0.83 6.12
CA VAL A 14 4.74 -1.47 4.82
C VAL A 14 6.21 -1.86 4.75
N GLY A 15 6.47 -3.10 4.37
CA GLY A 15 7.82 -3.64 4.23
C GLY A 15 8.37 -3.51 2.82
N THR A 16 9.52 -4.14 2.63
CA THR A 16 10.21 -4.28 1.35
C THR A 16 10.24 -5.75 0.97
N TYR A 17 10.11 -6.06 -0.31
CA TYR A 17 10.14 -7.44 -0.77
C TYR A 17 11.08 -7.62 -1.97
N MET A 18 11.52 -8.86 -2.16
CA MET A 18 12.32 -9.27 -3.30
C MET A 18 11.50 -10.18 -4.21
N MET A 19 11.51 -9.89 -5.50
CA MET A 19 10.91 -10.75 -6.51
C MET A 19 11.81 -11.96 -6.76
N THR A 20 11.26 -13.16 -6.66
CA THR A 20 12.00 -14.41 -6.90
C THR A 20 11.23 -15.35 -7.81
N ASP A 21 11.96 -16.26 -8.46
CA ASP A 21 11.39 -17.47 -9.05
C ASP A 21 10.99 -18.48 -7.95
N PHE A 22 10.51 -19.64 -8.37
CA PHE A 22 10.12 -20.69 -7.43
C PHE A 22 11.29 -21.27 -6.63
N ASN A 23 12.51 -21.22 -7.18
CA ASN A 23 13.74 -21.67 -6.55
C ASN A 23 14.42 -20.61 -5.68
N MET A 24 13.74 -19.47 -5.44
CA MET A 24 14.21 -18.36 -4.63
C MET A 24 15.35 -17.55 -5.28
N ASN A 25 15.62 -17.72 -6.57
CA ASN A 25 16.54 -16.86 -7.30
C ASN A 25 15.86 -15.51 -7.57
N MET A 26 16.61 -14.42 -7.38
CA MET A 26 16.10 -13.10 -7.67
C MET A 26 15.81 -12.94 -9.18
N ILE A 27 14.62 -12.41 -9.49
CA ILE A 27 14.21 -12.08 -10.86
C ILE A 27 13.87 -10.60 -10.98
N ALA A 28 13.86 -10.06 -12.20
CA ALA A 28 13.47 -8.67 -12.43
C ALA A 28 12.03 -8.40 -11.93
N PRO A 29 11.76 -7.23 -11.34
CA PRO A 29 12.62 -6.07 -11.17
C PRO A 29 13.55 -6.12 -9.94
N GLY A 30 13.65 -7.23 -9.22
CA GLY A 30 14.51 -7.40 -8.07
C GLY A 30 13.85 -6.96 -6.77
N ILE A 31 14.46 -6.01 -6.07
CA ILE A 31 13.96 -5.50 -4.78
C ILE A 31 12.95 -4.39 -5.03
N ILE A 32 11.78 -4.49 -4.39
CA ILE A 32 10.72 -3.49 -4.40
C ILE A 32 10.69 -2.82 -3.02
N ASP A 33 11.29 -1.66 -2.93
CA ASP A 33 11.49 -0.90 -1.69
C ASP A 33 10.64 0.37 -1.58
N HIS A 34 9.90 0.70 -2.64
CA HIS A 34 9.02 1.88 -2.69
C HIS A 34 9.74 3.18 -2.31
N LYS A 35 10.88 3.45 -2.96
CA LYS A 35 11.69 4.67 -2.75
C LYS A 35 10.96 5.98 -2.99
N GLU A 36 9.83 5.94 -3.73
CA GLU A 36 8.94 7.07 -3.93
C GLU A 36 8.28 7.60 -2.65
N TRP A 37 8.33 6.82 -1.56
CA TRP A 37 7.90 7.29 -0.24
C TRP A 37 8.98 8.18 0.36
N THR A 38 8.66 9.46 0.53
CA THR A 38 9.60 10.42 1.11
C THR A 38 9.04 11.02 2.40
N PRO A 39 9.88 11.38 3.40
CA PRO A 39 9.44 12.02 4.63
C PRO A 39 8.67 13.32 4.37
N GLU A 40 9.07 14.10 3.36
CA GLU A 40 8.47 15.38 3.01
C GLU A 40 7.01 15.25 2.55
N ASN A 41 6.68 14.15 1.91
CA ASN A 41 5.30 13.86 1.49
C ASN A 41 4.40 13.45 2.67
N GLY A 42 4.99 12.98 3.76
CA GLY A 42 4.27 12.58 4.97
C GLY A 42 3.10 11.64 4.66
N ARG A 43 1.95 11.95 5.24
CA ARG A 43 0.71 11.17 5.03
C ARG A 43 0.14 11.27 3.61
N ASN A 44 0.62 12.19 2.78
CA ASN A 44 0.19 12.33 1.39
C ASN A 44 0.89 11.33 0.44
N ASN A 45 1.89 10.59 0.90
CA ASN A 45 2.50 9.52 0.11
C ASN A 45 1.47 8.56 -0.50
N ALA A 46 0.47 8.13 0.29
CA ALA A 46 -0.59 7.24 -0.19
C ALA A 46 -1.39 7.81 -1.39
N LEU A 47 -1.48 9.13 -1.52
CA LEU A 47 -2.13 9.80 -2.66
C LEU A 47 -1.26 9.84 -3.92
N ARG A 48 0.06 9.62 -3.80
CA ARG A 48 1.03 9.77 -4.89
C ARG A 48 1.43 8.48 -5.57
N ILE A 49 1.16 7.35 -4.92
CA ILE A 49 1.58 6.02 -5.39
C ILE A 49 0.40 5.25 -5.97
N ASN A 50 0.69 4.23 -6.79
CA ASN A 50 -0.34 3.38 -7.37
C ASN A 50 -0.65 2.13 -6.54
N GLY A 51 0.06 1.92 -5.45
CA GLY A 51 -0.14 0.82 -4.49
C GLY A 51 0.75 1.01 -3.29
N LEU A 52 0.40 0.41 -2.17
CA LEU A 52 1.13 0.60 -0.91
C LEU A 52 2.35 -0.30 -0.77
N GLY A 53 2.43 -1.33 -1.59
CA GLY A 53 3.47 -2.35 -1.48
C GLY A 53 3.12 -3.50 -0.55
N ALA A 54 4.12 -4.35 -0.33
CA ALA A 54 4.02 -5.55 0.50
C ALA A 54 5.35 -5.78 1.26
N PRO A 55 5.34 -6.57 2.35
CA PRO A 55 4.18 -6.98 3.11
C PRO A 55 3.59 -5.84 3.93
N ARG A 56 2.34 -5.97 4.35
CA ARG A 56 1.63 -4.96 5.16
C ARG A 56 1.31 -5.50 6.54
N ALA A 57 1.43 -4.65 7.55
CA ALA A 57 0.97 -4.94 8.89
C ALA A 57 0.10 -3.78 9.40
N PHE A 58 -0.91 -4.10 10.18
CA PHE A 58 -1.89 -3.15 10.70
C PHE A 58 -2.00 -3.24 12.22
N TYR A 59 -2.11 -2.11 12.88
CA TYR A 59 -2.48 -2.06 14.29
C TYR A 59 -3.96 -2.44 14.40
N THR A 60 -4.22 -3.59 14.98
CA THR A 60 -5.52 -4.25 14.96
C THR A 60 -6.68 -3.38 15.49
N PRO A 61 -6.54 -2.60 16.59
CA PRO A 61 -7.63 -1.74 17.05
C PRO A 61 -8.07 -0.74 15.99
N VAL A 62 -7.13 -0.08 15.30
CA VAL A 62 -7.43 0.87 14.23
C VAL A 62 -8.03 0.17 13.01
N LEU A 63 -7.53 -1.02 12.65
CA LEU A 63 -8.09 -1.80 11.54
C LEU A 63 -9.56 -2.18 11.79
N ARG A 64 -9.90 -2.54 13.02
CA ARG A 64 -11.29 -2.86 13.41
C ARG A 64 -12.22 -1.66 13.34
N GLU A 65 -11.71 -0.47 13.64
CA GLU A 65 -12.45 0.79 13.53
C GLU A 65 -12.66 1.20 12.06
N VAL A 66 -11.58 1.17 11.28
CA VAL A 66 -11.57 1.56 9.87
C VAL A 66 -12.38 0.60 9.00
N LYS A 67 -12.34 -0.67 9.31
CA LYS A 67 -12.92 -1.80 8.58
C LYS A 67 -12.34 -1.99 7.18
N VAL A 68 -12.33 -3.23 6.72
CA VAL A 68 -11.91 -3.56 5.35
C VAL A 68 -13.07 -3.28 4.39
N PRO A 69 -12.86 -2.54 3.31
CA PRO A 69 -13.93 -2.29 2.33
C PRO A 69 -14.30 -3.59 1.61
N ASN A 70 -15.60 -3.75 1.34
CA ASN A 70 -16.10 -4.90 0.59
C ASN A 70 -15.89 -4.67 -0.92
N THR A 71 -14.70 -4.97 -1.39
CA THR A 71 -14.29 -4.90 -2.80
C THR A 71 -13.38 -6.06 -3.14
N SER A 72 -13.43 -6.54 -4.36
CA SER A 72 -12.59 -7.65 -4.85
C SER A 72 -11.22 -7.20 -5.34
N TYR A 73 -10.95 -5.89 -5.41
CA TYR A 73 -9.68 -5.34 -5.84
C TYR A 73 -9.43 -3.97 -5.20
N GLY A 74 -8.17 -3.71 -4.79
CA GLY A 74 -7.74 -2.43 -4.26
C GLY A 74 -8.21 -2.14 -2.83
N GLU A 75 -8.68 -3.16 -2.12
CA GLU A 75 -9.05 -3.09 -0.69
C GLU A 75 -7.89 -2.61 0.17
N ASP A 76 -6.68 -3.07 -0.14
CA ASP A 76 -5.45 -2.68 0.52
C ASP A 76 -5.11 -1.21 0.28
N TYR A 77 -5.28 -0.73 -0.95
CA TYR A 77 -5.07 0.67 -1.31
C TYR A 77 -6.08 1.59 -0.62
N ALA A 78 -7.35 1.20 -0.61
CA ALA A 78 -8.40 1.92 0.09
C ALA A 78 -8.14 2.01 1.61
N LEU A 79 -7.69 0.89 2.22
CA LEU A 79 -7.24 0.88 3.61
C LEU A 79 -6.11 1.86 3.87
N GLY A 80 -5.06 1.83 3.05
CA GLY A 80 -3.92 2.74 3.19
C GLY A 80 -4.28 4.20 3.05
N LEU A 81 -5.17 4.55 2.12
CA LEU A 81 -5.71 5.91 2.01
C LEU A 81 -6.40 6.33 3.31
N ASN A 82 -7.25 5.46 3.86
CA ASN A 82 -7.98 5.74 5.09
C ASN A 82 -7.03 5.87 6.31
N PHE A 83 -6.11 4.90 6.49
CA PHE A 83 -5.11 4.96 7.56
C PHE A 83 -4.29 6.25 7.47
N SER A 84 -3.78 6.59 6.29
CA SER A 84 -2.93 7.76 6.09
C SER A 84 -3.64 9.10 6.30
N ARG A 85 -4.97 9.12 6.39
CA ARG A 85 -5.73 10.34 6.71
C ARG A 85 -5.45 10.85 8.13
N GLN A 86 -5.28 9.95 9.08
CA GLN A 86 -5.14 10.26 10.50
C GLN A 86 -3.85 9.73 11.12
N TYR A 87 -3.32 8.63 10.59
CA TYR A 87 -2.18 7.92 11.16
C TYR A 87 -0.98 7.97 10.23
N GLN A 88 0.20 7.80 10.82
CA GLN A 88 1.43 7.58 10.08
C GLN A 88 1.46 6.15 9.53
N ILE A 89 1.97 5.98 8.31
CA ILE A 89 2.33 4.69 7.74
C ILE A 89 3.85 4.54 7.81
N GLY A 90 4.31 3.57 8.59
CA GLY A 90 5.73 3.28 8.78
C GLY A 90 6.29 2.40 7.66
N ARG A 91 7.61 2.38 7.55
CA ARG A 91 8.35 1.66 6.51
C ARG A 91 9.44 0.77 7.11
N VAL A 92 9.63 -0.41 6.49
CA VAL A 92 10.79 -1.28 6.73
C VAL A 92 11.48 -1.49 5.38
N TYR A 93 12.70 -0.97 5.26
CA TYR A 93 13.47 -1.01 4.00
C TYR A 93 14.31 -2.27 3.83
N ASP A 94 14.54 -3.03 4.90
CA ASP A 94 15.11 -4.37 4.78
C ASP A 94 14.12 -5.30 4.07
N VAL A 95 14.65 -6.21 3.26
CA VAL A 95 13.84 -7.23 2.60
C VAL A 95 13.29 -8.19 3.66
N VAL A 96 11.99 -8.18 3.87
CA VAL A 96 11.30 -9.02 4.87
C VAL A 96 10.32 -10.02 4.25
N TYR A 97 10.24 -10.04 2.92
CA TYR A 97 9.35 -10.93 2.18
C TYR A 97 9.96 -11.31 0.82
N MET A 98 9.88 -12.61 0.48
CA MET A 98 10.24 -13.16 -0.82
C MET A 98 8.96 -13.41 -1.62
N CYS A 99 8.73 -12.61 -2.65
CA CYS A 99 7.57 -12.73 -3.53
C CYS A 99 7.88 -13.70 -4.67
N ARG A 100 7.49 -14.96 -4.52
CA ARG A 100 7.66 -15.96 -5.58
C ARG A 100 6.71 -15.68 -6.74
N ARG A 101 7.25 -15.77 -7.95
CA ARG A 101 6.49 -15.66 -9.20
C ARG A 101 6.56 -16.95 -9.99
N TRP A 102 5.42 -17.31 -10.58
CA TRP A 102 5.26 -18.43 -11.52
C TRP A 102 4.13 -18.07 -12.50
N ASP A 103 3.98 -18.84 -13.57
CA ASP A 103 3.11 -18.51 -14.70
C ASP A 103 1.61 -18.37 -14.34
N ASP A 104 1.14 -19.06 -13.31
CA ASP A 104 -0.26 -19.02 -12.86
C ASP A 104 -0.56 -17.95 -11.80
N ASN A 105 0.35 -17.00 -11.56
CA ASN A 105 0.07 -15.89 -10.64
C ASN A 105 -1.07 -15.02 -11.17
N SER A 106 -2.06 -14.77 -10.32
CA SER A 106 -3.27 -14.01 -10.65
C SER A 106 -3.01 -12.61 -11.24
N ASP A 107 -1.85 -12.01 -10.94
CA ASP A 107 -1.45 -10.70 -11.46
C ASP A 107 -0.70 -10.78 -12.80
N ALA A 108 -0.31 -11.97 -13.26
CA ALA A 108 0.54 -12.13 -14.45
C ALA A 108 -0.26 -12.08 -15.76
N SER A 109 -1.58 -12.22 -15.74
CA SER A 109 -2.43 -12.41 -16.91
C SER A 109 -3.62 -11.44 -17.01
N LEU A 110 -3.51 -10.25 -16.40
CA LEU A 110 -4.57 -9.25 -16.53
C LEU A 110 -4.60 -8.67 -17.96
N ASP A 111 -5.76 -8.77 -18.62
CA ASP A 111 -5.98 -8.05 -19.86
C ASP A 111 -6.01 -6.53 -19.64
N ILE A 112 -5.78 -5.76 -20.72
CA ILE A 112 -5.68 -4.31 -20.63
C ILE A 112 -6.97 -3.64 -20.15
N VAL A 113 -8.13 -4.21 -20.48
CA VAL A 113 -9.44 -3.67 -20.08
C VAL A 113 -9.62 -3.79 -18.58
N LYS A 114 -9.30 -4.95 -18.04
CA LYS A 114 -9.36 -5.21 -16.60
C LYS A 114 -8.35 -4.37 -15.81
N MET A 115 -7.14 -4.25 -16.33
CA MET A 115 -6.10 -3.38 -15.74
C MET A 115 -6.55 -1.92 -15.71
N ASN A 116 -7.12 -1.40 -16.80
CA ASN A 116 -7.64 -0.04 -16.85
C ASN A 116 -8.81 0.17 -15.89
N GLY A 117 -9.70 -0.81 -15.76
CA GLY A 117 -10.77 -0.80 -14.76
C GLY A 117 -10.25 -0.69 -13.32
N HIS A 118 -9.21 -1.45 -13.00
CA HIS A 118 -8.54 -1.40 -11.71
C HIS A 118 -7.88 -0.03 -11.43
N ASN A 119 -7.20 0.53 -12.42
CA ASN A 119 -6.58 1.85 -12.31
C ASN A 119 -7.63 2.94 -12.14
N LEU A 120 -8.72 2.90 -12.91
CA LEU A 120 -9.83 3.84 -12.79
C LEU A 120 -10.47 3.79 -11.39
N TYR A 121 -10.64 2.59 -10.80
CA TYR A 121 -11.13 2.45 -9.43
C TYR A 121 -10.19 3.14 -8.44
N LYS A 122 -8.88 2.89 -8.51
CA LYS A 122 -7.88 3.53 -7.64
C LYS A 122 -7.89 5.05 -7.79
N ASP A 123 -7.98 5.57 -9.00
CA ASP A 123 -8.03 7.01 -9.26
C ASP A 123 -9.27 7.66 -8.65
N ARG A 124 -10.42 6.98 -8.71
CA ARG A 124 -11.66 7.45 -8.09
C ARG A 124 -11.54 7.55 -6.58
N ILE A 125 -11.10 6.48 -5.91
CA ILE A 125 -10.96 6.50 -4.44
C ILE A 125 -9.89 7.49 -3.99
N ARG A 126 -8.82 7.65 -4.74
CA ARG A 126 -7.77 8.67 -4.51
C ARG A 126 -8.33 10.09 -4.61
N THR A 127 -9.14 10.34 -5.63
CA THR A 127 -9.79 11.64 -5.83
C THR A 127 -10.74 11.98 -4.67
N TRP A 128 -11.57 11.02 -4.27
CA TRP A 128 -12.47 11.22 -3.13
C TRP A 128 -11.71 11.45 -1.81
N GLU A 129 -10.62 10.72 -1.59
CA GLU A 129 -9.77 10.93 -0.42
C GLU A 129 -9.13 12.33 -0.43
N LEU A 130 -8.63 12.78 -1.58
CA LEU A 130 -8.07 14.13 -1.72
C LEU A 130 -9.12 15.20 -1.41
N GLN A 131 -10.32 15.08 -1.97
CA GLN A 131 -11.43 15.99 -1.71
C GLN A 131 -11.81 16.01 -0.22
N ALA A 132 -11.85 14.84 0.44
CA ALA A 132 -12.12 14.73 1.86
C ALA A 132 -11.06 15.44 2.71
N ARG A 133 -9.77 15.32 2.36
CA ARG A 133 -8.66 16.01 3.04
C ARG A 133 -8.76 17.53 2.86
N VAL A 134 -9.04 17.99 1.66
CA VAL A 134 -9.24 19.43 1.37
C VAL A 134 -10.40 19.99 2.19
N ALA A 135 -11.54 19.29 2.22
CA ALA A 135 -12.70 19.71 3.01
C ALA A 135 -12.39 19.77 4.52
N LYS A 136 -11.65 18.77 5.04
CA LYS A 136 -11.22 18.73 6.45
C LYS A 136 -10.30 19.90 6.79
N ASN A 137 -9.38 20.25 5.90
CA ASN A 137 -8.44 21.35 6.13
C ASN A 137 -9.09 22.74 6.08
N LYS A 138 -10.15 22.90 5.26
CA LYS A 138 -10.90 24.16 5.21
C LYS A 138 -11.75 24.44 6.46
N ARG A 139 -12.02 23.41 7.28
CA ARG A 139 -12.82 23.52 8.51
C ARG A 139 -11.97 23.79 9.77
N ARG A 140 -10.66 23.82 9.60
CA ARG A 140 -9.69 24.17 10.64
C ARG A 140 -9.27 25.63 10.51
#